data_180311c0e12a6583d32d15a61fe2ff91
#
_entry.id   180311c0e12a6583d32d15a61fe2ff91
#
_cell.length_a   1.000
_cell.length_b   1.000
_cell.length_c   1.000
_cell.angle_alpha   90.00
_cell.angle_beta   90.00
_cell.angle_gamma   90.00
#
_symmetry.space_group_name_H-M   'P 1'
#
loop_
_entity.id
_entity.type
_entity.pdbx_description
1 polymer ?
#
loop_
_entity_poly.entity_id
_entity_poly.type
_entity_poly.pdbx_seq_one_letter_code
_entity_poly.pdbx_strand_id
1 'polypeptide(L)'
;MPTAEKKRLTDTLATKAKPRSELYEITDVGEPGLRLRVSPHGTKTFTLRYRFDSKPRREVLGRFGEITVDEARDRAREIKR
;
A
#
# COMPACT_ATOMS: atom_id res chain seq x y z
N MET A 1 -14.38 -0.95 -10.24
CA MET A 1 -13.41 -0.11 -9.53
C MET A 1 -12.93 -0.79 -8.27
N PRO A 2 -11.65 -0.79 -7.97
CA PRO A 2 -11.19 -1.36 -6.71
C PRO A 2 -11.77 -0.58 -5.53
N THR A 3 -12.20 -1.29 -4.52
CA THR A 3 -12.70 -0.68 -3.30
C THR A 3 -11.52 -0.21 -2.47
N ALA A 4 -11.49 1.07 -2.12
CA ALA A 4 -10.46 1.62 -1.25
C ALA A 4 -10.99 1.69 0.18
N GLU A 5 -10.30 1.03 1.10
CA GLU A 5 -10.58 1.09 2.52
C GLU A 5 -9.50 1.92 3.20
N LYS A 6 -9.86 2.67 4.24
CA LYS A 6 -8.89 3.41 5.04
C LYS A 6 -8.72 2.74 6.38
N LYS A 7 -7.51 2.30 6.68
CA LYS A 7 -7.17 1.67 7.96
C LYS A 7 -5.72 1.97 8.30
N ARG A 8 -5.37 1.86 9.56
CA ARG A 8 -3.96 1.92 9.95
C ARG A 8 -3.32 0.58 9.60
N LEU A 9 -2.41 0.58 8.63
CA LEU A 9 -1.73 -0.64 8.23
C LEU A 9 -0.81 -1.15 9.33
N THR A 10 -0.87 -2.45 9.57
CA THR A 10 0.03 -3.17 10.45
C THR A 10 0.38 -4.48 9.77
N ASP A 11 1.46 -5.12 10.22
CA ASP A 11 1.84 -6.43 9.67
C ASP A 11 0.74 -7.46 9.94
N THR A 12 0.06 -7.37 11.08
CA THR A 12 -1.06 -8.25 11.39
C THR A 12 -2.22 -8.04 10.41
N LEU A 13 -2.58 -6.78 10.14
CA LEU A 13 -3.64 -6.47 9.19
C LEU A 13 -3.27 -6.96 7.79
N ALA A 14 -2.03 -6.72 7.36
CA ALA A 14 -1.56 -7.17 6.06
C ALA A 14 -1.58 -8.69 5.94
N THR A 15 -1.20 -9.40 7.01
CA THR A 15 -1.23 -10.85 7.05
C THR A 15 -2.66 -11.38 6.92
N LYS A 16 -3.60 -10.74 7.59
CA LYS A 16 -5.01 -11.18 7.61
C LYS A 16 -5.83 -10.72 6.41
N ALA A 17 -5.31 -9.80 5.62
CA ALA A 17 -6.02 -9.33 4.43
C ALA A 17 -6.15 -10.47 3.42
N LYS A 18 -7.38 -10.87 3.13
CA LYS A 18 -7.65 -12.02 2.27
C LYS A 18 -7.91 -11.57 0.83
N PRO A 19 -7.52 -12.38 -0.17
CA PRO A 19 -7.91 -12.11 -1.54
C PRO A 19 -9.41 -12.08 -1.69
N ARG A 20 -9.89 -11.22 -2.57
CA ARG A 20 -11.30 -11.14 -2.95
C ARG A 20 -11.42 -11.45 -4.44
N SER A 21 -12.66 -11.50 -4.94
CA SER A 21 -12.88 -11.75 -6.37
C SER A 21 -12.27 -10.67 -7.25
N GLU A 22 -12.13 -9.45 -6.71
CA GLU A 22 -11.52 -8.32 -7.41
C GLU A 22 -10.37 -7.76 -6.61
N LEU A 23 -9.43 -7.14 -7.31
CA LEU A 23 -8.36 -6.38 -6.67
C LEU A 23 -8.94 -5.29 -5.77
N TYR A 24 -8.37 -5.11 -4.58
CA TYR A 24 -8.74 -4.01 -3.71
C TYR A 24 -7.51 -3.41 -3.05
N GLU A 25 -7.69 -2.22 -2.49
CA GLU A 25 -6.60 -1.49 -1.85
C GLU A 25 -7.02 -1.04 -0.46
N ILE A 26 -6.07 -1.08 0.47
CA ILE A 26 -6.23 -0.53 1.81
C ILE A 26 -5.29 0.66 1.93
N THR A 27 -5.86 1.85 2.14
CA THR A 27 -5.09 3.09 2.30
C THR A 27 -4.67 3.22 3.76
N ASP A 28 -3.38 3.49 3.99
CA ASP A 28 -2.87 3.71 5.34
C ASP A 28 -3.27 5.10 5.83
N VAL A 29 -3.83 5.16 7.03
CA VAL A 29 -4.17 6.46 7.65
C VAL A 29 -2.93 7.12 8.26
N GLY A 30 -1.88 6.35 8.52
CA GLY A 30 -0.67 6.87 9.16
C GLY A 30 0.31 7.54 8.21
N GLU A 31 0.38 7.06 6.97
CA GLU A 31 1.30 7.60 5.97
C GLU A 31 0.50 7.96 4.72
N PRO A 32 0.26 9.26 4.44
CA PRO A 32 -0.55 9.65 3.29
C PRO A 32 -0.02 9.08 1.97
N GLY A 33 -0.91 8.51 1.18
CA GLY A 33 -0.57 7.95 -0.12
C GLY A 33 -0.13 6.50 -0.10
N LEU A 34 0.23 5.96 1.07
CA LEU A 34 0.63 4.56 1.18
C LEU A 34 -0.58 3.66 1.13
N ARG A 35 -0.50 2.61 0.30
CA ARG A 35 -1.58 1.65 0.11
C ARG A 35 -1.03 0.23 0.08
N LEU A 36 -1.83 -0.70 0.59
CA LEU A 36 -1.61 -2.12 0.40
C LEU A 36 -2.58 -2.61 -0.66
N ARG A 37 -2.05 -3.11 -1.77
CA ARG A 37 -2.84 -3.62 -2.88
C ARG A 37 -2.92 -5.12 -2.78
N VAL A 38 -4.13 -5.67 -2.72
CA VAL A 38 -4.37 -7.11 -2.60
C VAL A 38 -5.01 -7.61 -3.88
N SER A 39 -4.31 -8.51 -4.58
CA SER A 39 -4.82 -9.09 -5.82
C SER A 39 -5.72 -10.28 -5.54
N PRO A 40 -6.58 -10.67 -6.50
CA PRO A 40 -7.39 -11.89 -6.35
C PRO A 40 -6.55 -13.16 -6.17
N HIS A 41 -5.30 -13.14 -6.60
CA HIS A 41 -4.38 -14.26 -6.46
C HIS A 41 -3.66 -14.29 -5.11
N GLY A 42 -3.87 -13.30 -4.27
CA GLY A 42 -3.25 -13.24 -2.95
C GLY A 42 -1.94 -12.47 -2.89
N THR A 43 -1.51 -11.86 -3.98
CA THR A 43 -0.31 -11.01 -3.95
C THR A 43 -0.64 -9.70 -3.27
N LYS A 44 0.18 -9.33 -2.27
CA LYS A 44 0.02 -8.10 -1.49
C LYS A 44 1.21 -7.20 -1.77
N THR A 45 0.96 -6.02 -2.33
CA THR A 45 2.00 -5.11 -2.78
C THR A 45 1.78 -3.73 -2.17
N PHE A 46 2.83 -3.15 -1.61
CA PHE A 46 2.78 -1.77 -1.13
C PHE A 46 3.03 -0.83 -2.29
N THR A 47 2.16 0.16 -2.43
CA THR A 47 2.29 1.21 -3.43
C THR A 47 2.18 2.57 -2.75
N LEU A 48 2.77 3.59 -3.39
CA LEU A 48 2.71 4.96 -2.92
C LEU A 48 2.14 5.83 -4.02
N ARG A 49 1.12 6.59 -3.70
CA ARG A 49 0.62 7.67 -4.55
C ARG A 49 1.09 8.99 -3.99
N TYR A 50 1.70 9.82 -4.82
CA TYR A 50 2.23 11.11 -4.41
C TYR A 50 2.23 12.06 -5.60
N ARG A 51 2.46 13.33 -5.32
CA ARG A 51 2.61 14.34 -6.36
C ARG A 51 4.06 14.77 -6.45
N PHE A 52 4.56 14.84 -7.67
CA PHE A 52 5.86 15.39 -7.95
C PHE A 52 5.69 16.38 -9.10
N ASP A 53 6.15 17.62 -8.87
CA ASP A 53 6.02 18.69 -9.88
C ASP A 53 4.57 18.89 -10.32
N SER A 54 3.65 18.86 -9.36
CA SER A 54 2.19 19.00 -9.56
C SER A 54 1.57 17.88 -10.40
N LYS A 55 2.31 16.80 -10.66
CA LYS A 55 1.81 15.64 -11.39
C LYS A 55 1.62 14.45 -10.47
N PRO A 56 0.52 13.70 -10.62
CA PRO A 56 0.34 12.48 -9.84
C PRO A 56 1.34 11.42 -10.28
N ARG A 57 1.90 10.73 -9.30
CA ARG A 57 2.84 9.63 -9.52
C ARG A 57 2.47 8.45 -8.65
N ARG A 58 2.89 7.26 -9.08
CA ARG A 58 2.71 6.03 -8.34
C ARG A 58 3.99 5.21 -8.37
N GLU A 59 4.41 4.74 -7.21
CA GLU A 59 5.59 3.90 -7.06
C GLU A 59 5.21 2.59 -6.40
N VAL A 60 5.82 1.49 -6.84
CA VAL A 60 5.73 0.21 -6.15
C VAL A 60 6.87 0.15 -5.15
N LEU A 61 6.54 -0.05 -3.88
CA LEU A 61 7.53 -0.05 -2.79
C LEU A 61 8.09 -1.43 -2.53
N GLY A 62 7.28 -2.47 -2.75
CA GLY A 62 7.67 -3.85 -2.52
C GLY A 62 6.49 -4.70 -2.14
N ARG A 63 6.72 -6.00 -2.00
CA ARG A 63 5.66 -6.95 -1.61
C ARG A 63 5.69 -7.18 -0.12
N PHE A 64 4.50 -7.30 0.47
CA PHE A 64 4.39 -7.74 1.85
C PHE A 64 4.91 -9.19 1.93
N GLY A 65 5.80 -9.44 2.88
CA GLY A 65 6.54 -10.70 2.96
C GLY A 65 8.01 -10.49 2.63
N GLU A 66 8.31 -9.63 1.65
CA GLU A 66 9.68 -9.20 1.37
C GLU A 66 10.04 -7.97 2.19
N ILE A 67 9.06 -7.09 2.43
CA ILE A 67 9.24 -5.94 3.31
C ILE A 67 8.07 -5.88 4.31
N THR A 68 8.32 -5.23 5.44
CA THR A 68 7.29 -5.02 6.46
C THR A 68 6.54 -3.73 6.19
N VAL A 69 5.43 -3.51 6.93
CA VAL A 69 4.68 -2.26 6.85
C VAL A 69 5.58 -1.07 7.23
N ASP A 70 6.40 -1.22 8.29
CA ASP A 70 7.30 -0.14 8.71
C ASP A 70 8.33 0.19 7.63
N GLU A 71 8.88 -0.82 6.97
CA GLU A 71 9.81 -0.60 5.87
C GLU A 71 9.13 0.11 4.70
N ALA A 72 7.87 -0.25 4.42
CA ALA A 72 7.10 0.42 3.38
C ALA A 72 6.88 1.90 3.72
N ARG A 73 6.58 2.21 4.98
CA ARG A 73 6.44 3.59 5.43
C ARG A 73 7.74 4.38 5.27
N ASP A 74 8.86 3.77 5.63
CA ASP A 74 10.17 4.41 5.48
C ASP A 74 10.48 4.72 4.02
N ARG A 75 10.23 3.78 3.14
CA ARG A 75 10.42 3.97 1.70
C ARG A 75 9.52 5.07 1.15
N ALA A 76 8.26 5.10 1.61
CA ALA A 76 7.32 6.15 1.20
C ALA A 76 7.81 7.53 1.61
N ARG A 77 8.32 7.67 2.83
CA ARG A 77 8.85 8.95 3.32
C ARG A 77 10.06 9.40 2.53
N GLU A 78 10.96 8.48 2.18
CA GLU A 78 12.13 8.80 1.37
C GLU A 78 11.74 9.33 0.00
N ILE A 79 10.76 8.71 -0.64
CA ILE A 79 10.32 9.14 -1.97
C ILE A 79 9.69 10.54 -1.90
N LYS A 80 8.95 10.84 -0.84
CA LYS A 80 8.27 12.13 -0.68
C LYS A 80 9.15 13.28 -0.24
N ARG A 81 10.39 13.04 0.08
CA ARG A 81 11.31 14.09 0.47
C ARG A 81 11.65 15.03 -0.67
#